data_f525d1a8c914dbeed53ba077f45f04d1
#
_entry.id   f525d1a8c914dbeed53ba077f45f04d1
#
_cell.length_a   1.000
_cell.length_b   1.000
_cell.length_c   1.000
_cell.angle_alpha   90.00
_cell.angle_beta   90.00
_cell.angle_gamma   90.00
#
_symmetry.space_group_name_H-M   'P 1'
#
loop_
_entity.id
_entity.type
_entity.pdbx_description
1 polymer ?
#
loop_
_entity_poly.entity_id
_entity_poly.type
_entity_poly.pdbx_seq_one_letter_code
_entity_poly.pdbx_strand_id
1 'polypeptide(L)'
;MYNILIENIKDKYDYNELIKIFLRPDQYRLFTEDEPESPAGCDDVSIVFNEHDFGSKDHIKREIYKGLSQLTGLRPPWGILTGVRPVKLTGELFEKLGSEKAVTDKLTGYYLMSEEKARLLTDVYRYQQETCGDPPENSAGLYIGIPFCPTRCLYCSFCLLYTSDAADEL
;
A
#
# COMPACT_ATOMS: atom_id res chain seq x y z
N MET A 1 23.91 4.73 3.74
CA MET A 1 22.71 5.18 2.99
C MET A 1 22.54 4.23 1.82
N TYR A 2 21.33 3.71 1.60
CA TYR A 2 21.08 2.75 0.52
C TYR A 2 20.62 3.48 -0.74
N ASN A 3 21.21 3.19 -1.89
CA ASN A 3 20.73 3.65 -3.17
C ASN A 3 19.92 2.52 -3.81
N ILE A 4 18.62 2.72 -3.95
CA ILE A 4 17.67 1.73 -4.49
C ILE A 4 17.26 2.21 -5.89
N LEU A 5 17.54 1.39 -6.91
CA LEU A 5 17.11 1.65 -8.27
C LEU A 5 15.98 0.70 -8.64
N ILE A 6 14.90 1.25 -9.19
CA ILE A 6 13.81 0.46 -9.78
C ILE A 6 13.71 0.84 -11.25
N GLU A 7 13.99 -0.12 -12.11
CA GLU A 7 13.99 0.05 -13.56
C GLU A 7 12.63 -0.25 -14.17
N ASN A 8 12.36 0.36 -15.33
CA ASN A 8 11.16 0.12 -16.14
C ASN A 8 9.82 0.42 -15.45
N ILE A 9 9.78 1.35 -14.51
CA ILE A 9 8.56 1.78 -13.82
C ILE A 9 8.14 3.19 -14.25
N LYS A 10 6.81 3.41 -14.33
CA LYS A 10 6.23 4.73 -14.64
C LYS A 10 6.05 5.60 -13.40
N ASP A 11 5.85 4.98 -12.24
CA ASP A 11 5.55 5.66 -10.99
C ASP A 11 6.17 4.91 -9.81
N LYS A 12 7.03 5.62 -9.08
CA LYS A 12 7.74 5.08 -7.91
C LYS A 12 6.97 5.20 -6.60
N TYR A 13 5.82 5.87 -6.59
CA TYR A 13 5.09 6.18 -5.35
C TYR A 13 4.76 4.93 -4.53
N ASP A 14 4.12 3.95 -5.15
CA ASP A 14 3.70 2.72 -4.46
C ASP A 14 4.87 1.91 -3.87
N TYR A 15 6.00 1.92 -4.55
CA TYR A 15 7.22 1.23 -4.10
C TYR A 15 7.88 2.00 -2.96
N ASN A 16 7.90 3.32 -3.06
CA ASN A 16 8.44 4.19 -2.01
C ASN A 16 7.66 4.03 -0.70
N GLU A 17 6.32 3.94 -0.76
CA GLU A 17 5.50 3.69 0.43
C GLU A 17 5.82 2.33 1.08
N LEU A 18 6.14 1.31 0.29
CA LEU A 18 6.59 0.03 0.82
C LEU A 18 7.99 0.12 1.47
N ILE A 19 8.93 0.81 0.82
CA ILE A 19 10.29 0.98 1.33
C ILE A 19 10.29 1.74 2.66
N LYS A 20 9.47 2.77 2.80
CA LYS A 20 9.32 3.55 4.05
C LYS A 20 8.92 2.72 5.27
N ILE A 21 8.33 1.54 5.07
CA ILE A 21 7.98 0.64 6.18
C ILE A 21 9.23 -0.02 6.77
N PHE A 22 10.29 -0.17 5.98
CA PHE A 22 11.54 -0.81 6.37
C PHE A 22 12.64 0.19 6.73
N LEU A 23 12.71 1.29 6.00
CA LEU A 23 13.80 2.27 6.07
C LEU A 23 13.24 3.68 6.30
N ARG A 24 13.94 4.44 7.14
CA ARG A 24 13.62 5.86 7.32
C ARG A 24 14.05 6.66 6.08
N PRO A 25 13.41 7.82 5.81
CA PRO A 25 13.73 8.65 4.64
C PRO A 25 15.20 9.09 4.55
N ASP A 26 15.90 9.18 5.69
CA ASP A 26 17.31 9.56 5.77
C ASP A 26 18.28 8.38 5.48
N GLN A 27 17.77 7.16 5.37
CA GLN A 27 18.57 5.94 5.20
C GLN A 27 18.67 5.47 3.76
N TYR A 28 17.81 5.96 2.85
CA TYR A 28 17.81 5.53 1.46
C TYR A 28 17.51 6.66 0.48
N ARG A 29 17.89 6.44 -0.78
CA ARG A 29 17.43 7.20 -1.94
C ARG A 29 16.83 6.23 -2.95
N LEU A 30 15.68 6.62 -3.51
CA LEU A 30 14.98 5.82 -4.52
C LEU A 30 15.09 6.52 -5.87
N PHE A 31 15.63 5.80 -6.85
CA PHE A 31 15.84 6.27 -8.21
C PHE A 31 15.04 5.46 -9.22
N THR A 32 14.73 6.11 -10.34
CA THR A 32 14.26 5.46 -11.57
C THR A 32 15.32 5.67 -12.66
N GLU A 33 15.26 4.89 -13.75
CA GLU A 33 16.21 5.01 -14.86
C GLU A 33 16.27 6.42 -15.47
N ASP A 34 15.12 7.08 -15.54
CA ASP A 34 14.97 8.37 -16.24
C ASP A 34 15.41 9.57 -15.39
N GLU A 35 15.81 9.36 -14.12
CA GLU A 35 16.24 10.45 -13.25
C GLU A 35 17.71 10.84 -13.52
N PRO A 36 18.00 12.17 -13.69
CA PRO A 36 19.35 12.63 -14.03
C PRO A 36 20.42 12.31 -12.98
N GLU A 37 20.01 12.08 -11.72
CA GLU A 37 20.88 11.69 -10.60
C GLU A 37 20.91 10.19 -10.36
N SER A 38 20.31 9.40 -11.27
CA SER A 38 20.29 7.95 -11.14
C SER A 38 21.71 7.38 -11.12
N PRO A 39 22.05 6.53 -10.14
CA PRO A 39 23.35 5.85 -10.11
C PRO A 39 23.43 4.68 -11.12
N ALA A 40 22.57 4.66 -12.14
CA ALA A 40 22.59 3.64 -13.17
C ALA A 40 23.98 3.58 -13.83
N GLY A 41 24.69 2.47 -13.62
CA GLY A 41 26.07 2.29 -14.09
C GLY A 41 27.18 2.72 -13.12
N CYS A 42 26.85 3.11 -11.88
CA CYS A 42 27.80 3.39 -10.81
C CYS A 42 27.85 2.24 -9.80
N ASP A 43 29.01 2.04 -9.18
CA ASP A 43 29.22 1.04 -8.11
C ASP A 43 28.43 1.34 -6.82
N ASP A 44 27.74 2.47 -6.75
CA ASP A 44 27.00 2.96 -5.58
C ASP A 44 25.55 2.44 -5.48
N VAL A 45 25.09 1.60 -6.41
CA VAL A 45 23.74 1.02 -6.33
C VAL A 45 23.73 -0.13 -5.33
N SER A 46 22.96 0.00 -4.28
CA SER A 46 22.85 -1.03 -3.25
C SER A 46 21.89 -2.16 -3.63
N ILE A 47 20.80 -1.82 -4.35
CA ILE A 47 19.74 -2.77 -4.72
C ILE A 47 19.13 -2.33 -6.06
N VAL A 48 19.00 -3.26 -7.01
CA VAL A 48 18.32 -3.05 -8.29
C VAL A 48 17.11 -3.96 -8.39
N PHE A 49 15.98 -3.40 -8.77
CA PHE A 49 14.75 -4.14 -9.11
C PHE A 49 14.33 -3.77 -10.53
N ASN A 50 13.97 -4.75 -11.36
CA ASN A 50 13.57 -4.54 -12.73
C ASN A 50 12.16 -5.08 -13.01
N GLU A 51 11.25 -4.24 -13.48
CA GLU A 51 9.85 -4.64 -13.74
C GLU A 51 9.71 -5.66 -14.87
N HIS A 52 10.58 -5.64 -15.86
CA HIS A 52 10.54 -6.60 -16.98
C HIS A 52 10.72 -8.05 -16.56
N ASP A 53 11.52 -8.27 -15.50
CA ASP A 53 11.77 -9.62 -14.99
C ASP A 53 10.56 -10.21 -14.26
N PHE A 54 9.58 -9.37 -13.87
CA PHE A 54 8.55 -9.75 -12.90
C PHE A 54 7.10 -9.65 -13.37
N GLY A 55 6.80 -8.95 -14.45
CA GLY A 55 5.49 -8.97 -15.13
C GLY A 55 4.30 -8.33 -14.39
N SER A 56 4.44 -7.89 -13.13
CA SER A 56 3.39 -7.19 -12.39
C SER A 56 3.93 -6.36 -11.21
N LYS A 57 3.21 -5.27 -10.86
CA LYS A 57 3.52 -4.43 -9.69
C LYS A 57 3.67 -5.22 -8.38
N ASP A 58 2.79 -6.18 -8.15
CA ASP A 58 2.82 -6.99 -6.93
C ASP A 58 4.08 -7.86 -6.86
N HIS A 59 4.58 -8.30 -8.00
CA HIS A 59 5.79 -9.12 -8.04
C HIS A 59 7.00 -8.32 -7.60
N ILE A 60 7.18 -7.09 -8.10
CA ILE A 60 8.25 -6.19 -7.64
C ILE A 60 8.09 -5.87 -6.15
N LYS A 61 6.88 -5.54 -5.70
CA LYS A 61 6.63 -5.30 -4.27
C LYS A 61 7.05 -6.50 -3.40
N ARG A 62 6.83 -7.73 -3.88
CA ARG A 62 7.26 -8.94 -3.18
C ARG A 62 8.77 -9.08 -3.11
N GLU A 63 9.47 -8.78 -4.20
CA GLU A 63 10.93 -8.83 -4.23
C GLU A 63 11.54 -7.71 -3.36
N ILE A 64 10.99 -6.49 -3.40
CA ILE A 64 11.35 -5.41 -2.48
C ILE A 64 11.15 -5.85 -1.02
N TYR A 65 9.98 -6.40 -0.69
CA TYR A 65 9.67 -6.87 0.66
C TYR A 65 10.66 -7.94 1.13
N LYS A 66 10.95 -8.94 0.30
CA LYS A 66 11.88 -10.02 0.63
C LYS A 66 13.31 -9.50 0.80
N GLY A 67 13.79 -8.69 -0.14
CA GLY A 67 15.13 -8.10 -0.10
C GLY A 67 15.34 -7.23 1.13
N LEU A 68 14.39 -6.33 1.40
CA LEU A 68 14.46 -5.46 2.59
C LEU A 68 14.25 -6.23 3.89
N SER A 69 13.43 -7.27 3.91
CA SER A 69 13.31 -8.15 5.09
C SER A 69 14.62 -8.89 5.40
N GLN A 70 15.35 -9.34 4.39
CA GLN A 70 16.66 -9.96 4.58
C GLN A 70 17.70 -8.94 5.07
N LEU A 71 17.69 -7.73 4.50
CA LEU A 71 18.62 -6.67 4.84
C LEU A 71 18.43 -6.13 6.25
N THR A 72 17.18 -5.91 6.66
CA THR A 72 16.83 -5.23 7.93
C THR A 72 16.48 -6.18 9.06
N GLY A 73 16.17 -7.44 8.76
CA GLY A 73 15.61 -8.40 9.70
C GLY A 73 14.13 -8.15 10.06
N LEU A 74 13.52 -7.07 9.54
CA LEU A 74 12.12 -6.71 9.81
C LEU A 74 11.17 -7.54 8.95
N ARG A 75 10.00 -7.85 9.51
CA ARG A 75 8.90 -8.51 8.79
C ARG A 75 7.59 -7.76 9.05
N PRO A 76 7.33 -6.67 8.33
CA PRO A 76 6.11 -5.89 8.49
C PRO A 76 4.86 -6.76 8.33
N PRO A 77 3.91 -6.70 9.29
CA PRO A 77 2.83 -7.70 9.36
C PRO A 77 1.78 -7.58 8.24
N TRP A 78 1.72 -6.45 7.54
CA TRP A 78 0.81 -6.23 6.42
C TRP A 78 1.39 -6.65 5.06
N GLY A 79 2.60 -7.22 5.04
CA GLY A 79 3.26 -7.66 3.81
C GLY A 79 3.45 -6.54 2.81
N ILE A 80 3.06 -6.79 1.56
CA ILE A 80 3.17 -5.82 0.45
C ILE A 80 1.98 -4.86 0.33
N LEU A 81 0.98 -4.96 1.22
CA LEU A 81 -0.21 -4.13 1.14
C LEU A 81 0.06 -2.73 1.72
N THR A 82 0.18 -1.74 0.84
CA THR A 82 0.37 -0.33 1.18
C THR A 82 -0.75 0.51 0.60
N GLY A 83 -1.40 1.36 1.42
CA GLY A 83 -2.42 2.31 0.98
C GLY A 83 -3.72 1.71 0.43
N VAL A 84 -3.94 0.42 0.57
CA VAL A 84 -5.15 -0.28 0.10
C VAL A 84 -6.18 -0.46 1.21
N ARG A 85 -7.42 -0.74 0.82
CA ARG A 85 -8.50 -1.16 1.73
C ARG A 85 -8.46 -2.68 1.90
N PRO A 86 -7.77 -3.23 2.92
CA PRO A 86 -7.47 -4.65 2.97
C PRO A 86 -8.71 -5.53 3.15
N VAL A 87 -9.75 -5.06 3.85
CA VAL A 87 -11.00 -5.80 4.01
C VAL A 87 -11.76 -5.92 2.68
N LYS A 88 -11.73 -4.87 1.83
CA LYS A 88 -12.32 -4.95 0.49
C LYS A 88 -11.60 -5.99 -0.36
N LEU A 89 -10.26 -5.98 -0.36
CA LEU A 89 -9.47 -7.00 -1.04
C LEU A 89 -9.82 -8.41 -0.54
N THR A 90 -10.01 -8.56 0.77
CA THR A 90 -10.41 -9.84 1.37
C THR A 90 -11.76 -10.31 0.83
N GLY A 91 -12.74 -9.42 0.70
CA GLY A 91 -14.04 -9.72 0.09
C GLY A 91 -13.91 -10.19 -1.36
N GLU A 92 -13.15 -9.47 -2.19
CA GLU A 92 -12.86 -9.87 -3.58
C GLU A 92 -12.16 -11.24 -3.68
N LEU A 93 -11.32 -11.58 -2.69
CA LEU A 93 -10.69 -12.88 -2.61
C LEU A 93 -11.69 -13.98 -2.22
N PHE A 94 -12.63 -13.70 -1.30
CA PHE A 94 -13.69 -14.65 -0.96
C PHE A 94 -14.59 -14.96 -2.16
N GLU A 95 -14.98 -13.95 -2.93
CA GLU A 95 -15.75 -14.13 -4.16
C GLU A 95 -15.02 -15.01 -5.19
N LYS A 96 -13.70 -14.84 -5.32
CA LYS A 96 -12.88 -15.57 -6.31
C LYS A 96 -12.49 -16.98 -5.85
N LEU A 97 -12.20 -17.17 -4.58
CA LEU A 97 -11.59 -18.39 -4.06
C LEU A 97 -12.58 -19.29 -3.29
N GLY A 98 -13.69 -18.74 -2.82
CA GLY A 98 -14.80 -19.48 -2.21
C GLY A 98 -14.53 -20.09 -0.84
N SER A 99 -13.31 -20.04 -0.30
CA SER A 99 -13.01 -20.63 1.01
C SER A 99 -12.05 -19.78 1.84
N GLU A 100 -12.30 -19.71 3.14
CA GLU A 100 -11.48 -18.96 4.08
C GLU A 100 -10.01 -19.42 4.07
N LYS A 101 -9.78 -20.73 4.01
CA LYS A 101 -8.44 -21.26 3.94
C LYS A 101 -7.69 -20.75 2.69
N ALA A 102 -8.31 -20.81 1.53
CA ALA A 102 -7.70 -20.34 0.29
C ALA A 102 -7.44 -18.82 0.32
N VAL A 103 -8.33 -18.04 0.94
CA VAL A 103 -8.14 -16.60 1.16
C VAL A 103 -6.95 -16.34 2.09
N THR A 104 -6.89 -17.03 3.24
CA THR A 104 -5.77 -16.90 4.19
C THR A 104 -4.45 -17.33 3.55
N ASP A 105 -4.41 -18.44 2.83
CA ASP A 105 -3.23 -18.92 2.10
C ASP A 105 -2.78 -17.89 1.05
N LYS A 106 -3.71 -17.20 0.38
CA LYS A 106 -3.40 -16.13 -0.58
C LYS A 106 -2.86 -14.89 0.11
N LEU A 107 -3.46 -14.47 1.24
CA LEU A 107 -3.01 -13.32 2.01
C LEU A 107 -1.59 -13.54 2.59
N THR A 108 -1.31 -14.71 3.11
CA THR A 108 0.00 -15.03 3.70
C THR A 108 1.05 -15.34 2.63
N GLY A 109 0.73 -16.18 1.66
CA GLY A 109 1.69 -16.67 0.65
C GLY A 109 1.96 -15.67 -0.48
N TYR A 110 0.92 -14.99 -0.97
CA TYR A 110 1.08 -14.03 -2.07
C TYR A 110 1.33 -12.62 -1.59
N TYR A 111 0.51 -12.11 -0.65
CA TYR A 111 0.65 -10.75 -0.13
C TYR A 111 1.68 -10.64 1.01
N LEU A 112 2.27 -11.74 1.45
CA LEU A 112 3.31 -11.82 2.48
C LEU A 112 2.88 -11.25 3.83
N MET A 113 1.59 -11.34 4.13
CA MET A 113 1.05 -10.90 5.43
C MET A 113 1.39 -11.90 6.53
N SER A 114 1.41 -11.42 7.77
CA SER A 114 1.44 -12.32 8.93
C SER A 114 0.12 -13.10 9.04
N GLU A 115 0.17 -14.32 9.59
CA GLU A 115 -1.03 -15.11 9.84
C GLU A 115 -2.04 -14.37 10.73
N GLU A 116 -1.55 -13.64 11.74
CA GLU A 116 -2.38 -12.84 12.64
C GLU A 116 -3.20 -11.79 11.87
N LYS A 117 -2.56 -11.05 10.95
CA LYS A 117 -3.25 -10.03 10.15
C LYS A 117 -4.17 -10.63 9.09
N ALA A 118 -3.78 -11.75 8.50
CA ALA A 118 -4.64 -12.47 7.56
C ALA A 118 -5.92 -12.97 8.26
N ARG A 119 -5.81 -13.55 9.46
CA ARG A 119 -6.98 -13.96 10.27
C ARG A 119 -7.84 -12.76 10.68
N LEU A 120 -7.20 -11.68 11.17
CA LEU A 120 -7.94 -10.46 11.51
C LEU A 120 -8.79 -9.96 10.32
N LEU A 121 -8.26 -9.98 9.11
CA LEU A 121 -9.00 -9.53 7.93
C LEU A 121 -10.18 -10.47 7.59
N THR A 122 -9.98 -11.78 7.66
CA THR A 122 -11.06 -12.74 7.42
C THR A 122 -12.16 -12.63 8.48
N ASP A 123 -11.80 -12.42 9.75
CA ASP A 123 -12.74 -12.24 10.85
C ASP A 123 -13.53 -10.92 10.70
N VAL A 124 -12.85 -9.80 10.37
CA VAL A 124 -13.51 -8.52 10.14
C VAL A 124 -14.46 -8.59 8.93
N TYR A 125 -14.04 -9.21 7.83
CA TYR A 125 -14.90 -9.39 6.67
C TYR A 125 -16.14 -10.22 7.01
N ARG A 126 -15.98 -11.35 7.71
CA ARG A 126 -17.09 -12.19 8.15
C ARG A 126 -18.05 -11.41 9.05
N TYR A 127 -17.53 -10.72 10.05
CA TYR A 127 -18.33 -9.89 10.94
C TYR A 127 -19.13 -8.81 10.18
N GLN A 128 -18.52 -8.19 9.18
CA GLN A 128 -19.23 -7.22 8.32
C GLN A 128 -20.36 -7.88 7.53
N GLN A 129 -20.13 -9.07 6.98
CA GLN A 129 -21.16 -9.81 6.24
C GLN A 129 -22.31 -10.23 7.14
N GLU A 130 -22.02 -10.69 8.35
CA GLU A 130 -23.05 -11.10 9.33
C GLU A 130 -23.86 -9.91 9.86
N THR A 131 -23.23 -8.74 10.03
CA THR A 131 -23.86 -7.57 10.66
C THR A 131 -24.55 -6.65 9.67
N CYS A 132 -23.89 -6.36 8.56
CA CYS A 132 -24.39 -5.41 7.56
C CYS A 132 -24.94 -6.10 6.33
N GLY A 133 -24.39 -7.27 5.96
CA GLY A 133 -24.72 -7.95 4.72
C GLY A 133 -24.41 -7.11 3.47
N ASP A 134 -24.97 -7.55 2.35
CA ASP A 134 -24.96 -6.76 1.12
C ASP A 134 -26.06 -5.69 1.19
N PRO A 135 -25.84 -4.49 0.64
CA PRO A 135 -26.84 -3.47 0.61
C PRO A 135 -28.09 -3.97 -0.15
N PRO A 136 -29.31 -3.66 0.31
CA PRO A 136 -30.51 -4.06 -0.39
C PRO A 136 -30.53 -3.61 -1.85
N GLU A 137 -31.11 -4.44 -2.73
CA GLU A 137 -31.36 -4.01 -4.11
C GLU A 137 -32.15 -2.70 -4.11
N ASN A 138 -31.78 -1.78 -4.98
CA ASN A 138 -32.36 -0.43 -5.07
C ASN A 138 -32.08 0.50 -3.87
N SER A 139 -31.04 0.22 -3.08
CA SER A 139 -30.53 1.17 -2.10
C SER A 139 -29.49 2.11 -2.69
N ALA A 140 -29.39 3.33 -2.15
CA ALA A 140 -28.38 4.30 -2.49
C ALA A 140 -27.71 4.84 -1.22
N GLY A 141 -26.39 4.96 -1.25
CA GLY A 141 -25.63 5.63 -0.18
C GLY A 141 -25.51 7.13 -0.48
N LEU A 142 -25.83 7.98 0.50
CA LEU A 142 -25.59 9.41 0.44
C LEU A 142 -24.38 9.77 1.32
N TYR A 143 -23.33 10.32 0.71
CA TYR A 143 -22.19 10.87 1.42
C TYR A 143 -22.22 12.40 1.37
N ILE A 144 -22.25 13.04 2.55
CA ILE A 144 -22.21 14.50 2.68
C ILE A 144 -20.83 14.86 3.26
N GLY A 145 -19.97 15.46 2.43
CA GLY A 145 -18.64 15.92 2.82
C GLY A 145 -18.64 17.43 3.02
N ILE A 146 -18.13 17.89 4.18
CA ILE A 146 -17.88 19.30 4.46
C ILE A 146 -16.35 19.51 4.42
N PRO A 147 -15.79 20.08 3.34
CA PRO A 147 -14.34 20.17 3.14
C PRO A 147 -13.66 21.30 3.93
N PHE A 148 -14.40 21.99 4.81
CA PHE A 148 -13.87 23.09 5.61
C PHE A 148 -13.51 22.62 7.00
N CYS A 149 -12.29 22.95 7.45
CA CYS A 149 -11.84 22.61 8.78
C CYS A 149 -11.18 23.84 9.43
N PRO A 150 -11.58 24.23 10.65
CA PRO A 150 -11.03 25.42 11.33
C PRO A 150 -9.54 25.26 11.71
N THR A 151 -9.09 24.01 11.89
CA THR A 151 -7.70 23.70 12.23
C THR A 151 -7.27 22.39 11.59
N ARG A 152 -5.96 22.26 11.33
CA ARG A 152 -5.37 21.03 10.82
C ARG A 152 -4.89 20.15 11.97
N CYS A 153 -5.47 18.95 12.09
CA CYS A 153 -4.95 17.94 13.02
C CYS A 153 -3.60 17.38 12.53
N LEU A 154 -2.68 17.08 13.44
CA LEU A 154 -1.35 16.54 13.13
C LEU A 154 -1.41 15.24 12.28
N TYR A 155 -2.46 14.46 12.45
CA TYR A 155 -2.68 13.19 11.76
C TYR A 155 -3.59 13.28 10.53
N CYS A 156 -3.99 14.50 10.13
CA CYS A 156 -4.95 14.68 9.04
C CYS A 156 -4.30 14.44 7.68
N SER A 157 -4.84 13.47 6.94
CA SER A 157 -4.47 13.16 5.56
C SER A 157 -5.45 13.71 4.53
N PHE A 158 -6.53 14.37 4.96
CA PHE A 158 -7.53 14.93 4.07
C PHE A 158 -7.04 16.25 3.47
N CYS A 159 -7.35 16.46 2.19
CA CYS A 159 -7.16 17.73 1.50
C CYS A 159 -8.35 18.63 1.84
N LEU A 160 -8.24 19.39 2.92
CA LEU A 160 -9.30 20.27 3.42
C LEU A 160 -8.90 21.73 3.21
N LEU A 161 -9.91 22.58 3.04
CA LEU A 161 -9.72 24.03 3.00
C LEU A 161 -9.62 24.55 4.45
N TYR A 162 -8.47 25.13 4.79
CA TYR A 162 -8.17 25.61 6.15
C TYR A 162 -8.27 27.12 6.32
N THR A 163 -8.47 27.85 5.22
CA THR A 163 -8.49 29.32 5.26
C THR A 163 -9.90 29.85 5.15
N SER A 164 -10.16 30.93 5.89
CA SER A 164 -11.36 31.76 5.77
C SER A 164 -11.43 32.55 4.46
N ASP A 165 -10.35 32.55 3.66
CA ASP A 165 -10.24 33.30 2.40
C ASP A 165 -11.16 32.80 1.29
N ALA A 166 -11.74 31.61 1.42
CA ALA A 166 -12.74 31.12 0.47
C ALA A 166 -14.07 31.90 0.53
N ALA A 167 -14.27 32.76 1.55
CA ALA A 167 -15.45 33.59 1.71
C ALA A 167 -15.27 35.02 1.15
N ASP A 168 -14.03 35.43 0.86
CA ASP A 168 -13.72 36.80 0.42
C ASP A 168 -13.59 36.90 -1.12
N GLU A 169 -13.75 35.79 -1.86
CA GLU A 169 -13.69 35.75 -3.33
C GLU A 169 -15.09 35.62 -4.00
N LEU A 170 -16.16 36.09 -3.35
CA LEU A 170 -17.49 36.19 -3.96
C LEU A 170 -17.90 37.65 -4.15
#